data_2084359019111c66be859e4a39749d4b
#
_entry.id   2084359019111c66be859e4a39749d4b
#
_cell.length_a   1.000
_cell.length_b   1.000
_cell.length_c   1.000
_cell.angle_alpha   90.00
_cell.angle_beta   90.00
_cell.angle_gamma   90.00
#
_symmetry.space_group_name_H-M   'P 1'
#
loop_
_entity.id
_entity.type
_entity.pdbx_description
1 polymer ?
#
loop_
_entity_poly.entity_id
_entity_poly.type
_entity_poly.pdbx_seq_one_letter_code
_entity_poly.pdbx_strand_id
1 'polypeptide(L)'
;NRLIVLGVEAGGCSPDGITGATYNGTALTDMGYWVLTGSPIGGALKTYYGFAPDSGTHDVVISANASCIVYAVAVTYSGVKQSGMPDASGVGNPLSNSGTVTDFERTVVTSAPNVWLFMCGVPGGGGIATALSGTTLRHQVTGNLYCGDAGPKATAGPNTIGWTMTSVPWLANYFSIAPAN
;
A
#
# COMPACT_ATOMS: atom_id res chain seq x y z
N ASN A 1 16.49 -13.15 -3.69
CA ASN A 1 15.24 -13.15 -2.88
C ASN A 1 14.86 -11.72 -2.46
N ARG A 2 14.57 -10.85 -3.46
CA ARG A 2 14.13 -9.48 -3.25
C ARG A 2 12.73 -9.27 -3.80
N LEU A 3 12.01 -8.31 -3.25
CA LEU A 3 10.69 -7.86 -3.68
C LEU A 3 10.70 -6.34 -3.68
N ILE A 4 10.16 -5.72 -4.72
CA ILE A 4 9.75 -4.33 -4.70
C ILE A 4 8.23 -4.26 -4.56
N VAL A 5 7.74 -3.36 -3.73
CA VAL A 5 6.32 -3.00 -3.60
C VAL A 5 6.20 -1.52 -3.87
N LEU A 6 5.21 -1.16 -4.68
CA LEU A 6 4.94 0.23 -5.07
C LEU A 6 3.48 0.55 -4.76
N GLY A 7 3.26 1.51 -3.86
CA GLY A 7 1.96 2.13 -3.64
C GLY A 7 1.84 3.40 -4.47
N VAL A 8 0.72 3.58 -5.15
CA VAL A 8 0.45 4.72 -6.03
C VAL A 8 -0.92 5.29 -5.72
N GLU A 9 -0.97 6.57 -5.36
CA GLU A 9 -2.20 7.35 -5.36
C GLU A 9 -2.29 8.18 -6.63
N ALA A 10 -3.46 8.23 -7.22
CA ALA A 10 -3.77 9.10 -8.35
C ALA A 10 -4.98 9.99 -8.01
N GLY A 11 -4.77 11.29 -8.08
CA GLY A 11 -5.81 12.31 -7.93
C GLY A 11 -6.06 13.06 -9.25
N GLY A 12 -7.29 13.55 -9.42
CA GLY A 12 -7.65 14.39 -10.56
C GLY A 12 -7.80 13.67 -11.92
N CYS A 13 -7.72 12.34 -11.93
CA CYS A 13 -8.00 11.54 -13.11
C CYS A 13 -9.03 10.44 -12.79
N SER A 14 -9.48 9.71 -13.84
CA SER A 14 -10.34 8.54 -13.66
C SER A 14 -9.70 7.53 -12.72
N PRO A 15 -10.51 6.75 -11.99
CA PRO A 15 -10.01 5.73 -11.06
C PRO A 15 -8.99 4.75 -11.65
N ASP A 16 -9.12 4.45 -12.92
CA ASP A 16 -8.25 3.57 -13.69
C ASP A 16 -7.19 4.35 -14.52
N GLY A 17 -6.99 5.63 -14.20
CA GLY A 17 -6.06 6.51 -14.92
C GLY A 17 -4.61 6.04 -14.91
N ILE A 18 -4.19 5.28 -13.87
CA ILE A 18 -2.87 4.65 -13.84
C ILE A 18 -2.93 3.31 -14.55
N THR A 19 -2.22 3.20 -15.66
CA THR A 19 -2.28 2.04 -16.57
C THR A 19 -1.17 1.01 -16.35
N GLY A 20 -0.11 1.37 -15.63
CA GLY A 20 0.98 0.46 -15.31
C GLY A 20 2.12 1.10 -14.55
N ALA A 21 3.03 0.26 -14.09
CA ALA A 21 4.28 0.68 -13.49
C ALA A 21 5.42 -0.26 -13.91
N THR A 22 6.62 0.29 -14.04
CA THR A 22 7.85 -0.49 -14.28
C THR A 22 8.93 -0.11 -13.29
N TYR A 23 9.85 -1.03 -13.04
CA TYR A 23 11.10 -0.80 -12.33
C TYR A 23 12.25 -1.24 -13.23
N ASN A 24 13.19 -0.33 -13.53
CA ASN A 24 14.25 -0.56 -14.51
C ASN A 24 13.74 -1.13 -15.84
N GLY A 25 12.63 -0.61 -16.35
CA GLY A 25 11.98 -1.08 -17.58
C GLY A 25 11.19 -2.41 -17.45
N THR A 26 11.33 -3.14 -16.34
CA THR A 26 10.58 -4.38 -16.09
C THR A 26 9.21 -4.06 -15.51
N ALA A 27 8.16 -4.60 -16.13
CA ALA A 27 6.79 -4.38 -15.67
C ALA A 27 6.55 -4.97 -14.27
N LEU A 28 5.91 -4.18 -13.41
CA LEU A 28 5.44 -4.64 -12.11
C LEU A 28 4.05 -5.25 -12.23
N THR A 29 3.76 -6.24 -11.39
CA THR A 29 2.46 -6.90 -11.34
C THR A 29 1.46 -6.00 -10.62
N ASP A 30 0.34 -5.71 -11.27
CA ASP A 30 -0.77 -4.93 -10.71
C ASP A 30 -1.58 -5.81 -9.73
N MET A 31 -1.86 -5.28 -8.54
CA MET A 31 -2.70 -5.92 -7.53
C MET A 31 -4.15 -5.41 -7.55
N GLY A 32 -4.49 -4.60 -8.54
CA GLY A 32 -5.79 -3.96 -8.65
C GLY A 32 -5.80 -2.51 -8.15
N TYR A 33 -6.93 -1.86 -8.36
CA TYR A 33 -7.14 -0.48 -7.89
C TYR A 33 -8.40 -0.37 -7.03
N TRP A 34 -8.40 0.65 -6.19
CA TRP A 34 -9.54 0.99 -5.33
C TRP A 34 -9.76 2.50 -5.35
N VAL A 35 -11.00 2.89 -5.21
CA VAL A 35 -11.43 4.30 -5.30
C VAL A 35 -12.05 4.73 -3.99
N LEU A 36 -11.63 5.87 -3.50
CA LEU A 36 -12.27 6.52 -2.36
C LEU A 36 -13.56 7.20 -2.82
N THR A 37 -14.68 6.50 -2.65
CA THR A 37 -16.00 7.06 -2.97
C THR A 37 -16.45 8.03 -1.88
N GLY A 38 -17.04 9.16 -2.32
CA GLY A 38 -17.59 10.16 -1.40
C GLY A 38 -16.56 11.11 -0.78
N SER A 39 -15.30 11.06 -1.21
CA SER A 39 -14.32 12.08 -0.87
C SER A 39 -14.38 13.23 -1.89
N PRO A 40 -14.34 14.49 -1.43
CA PRO A 40 -14.29 15.64 -2.33
C PRO A 40 -13.01 15.71 -3.18
N ILE A 41 -11.96 14.97 -2.79
CA ILE A 41 -10.67 14.93 -3.49
C ILE A 41 -10.53 13.73 -4.41
N GLY A 42 -11.47 12.77 -4.38
CA GLY A 42 -11.48 11.60 -5.27
C GLY A 42 -10.08 11.01 -5.48
N GLY A 43 -9.65 10.10 -4.62
CA GLY A 43 -8.36 9.42 -4.75
C GLY A 43 -8.55 8.00 -5.24
N ALA A 44 -7.64 7.52 -6.07
CA ALA A 44 -7.51 6.11 -6.43
C ALA A 44 -6.19 5.57 -5.88
N LEU A 45 -6.24 4.39 -5.29
CA LEU A 45 -5.06 3.68 -4.79
C LEU A 45 -4.80 2.47 -5.66
N LYS A 46 -3.60 2.36 -6.19
CA LYS A 46 -3.07 1.15 -6.82
C LYS A 46 -1.86 0.65 -6.06
N THR A 47 -1.66 -0.66 -6.10
CA THR A 47 -0.46 -1.28 -5.56
C THR A 47 0.11 -2.25 -6.58
N TYR A 48 1.42 -2.21 -6.74
CA TYR A 48 2.17 -3.08 -7.64
C TYR A 48 3.27 -3.81 -6.88
N TYR A 49 3.70 -4.94 -7.40
CA TYR A 49 4.89 -5.63 -6.90
C TYR A 49 5.72 -6.23 -8.02
N GLY A 50 6.99 -6.49 -7.73
CA GLY A 50 7.89 -7.20 -8.62
C GLY A 50 8.88 -8.05 -7.85
N PHE A 51 9.08 -9.29 -8.30
CA PHE A 51 10.08 -10.19 -7.75
C PHE A 51 11.45 -9.95 -8.36
N ALA A 52 12.48 -10.24 -7.55
CA ALA A 52 13.88 -10.17 -7.95
C ALA A 52 14.26 -8.87 -8.67
N PRO A 53 13.85 -7.69 -8.17
CA PRO A 53 14.20 -6.44 -8.82
C PRO A 53 15.71 -6.29 -8.90
N ASP A 54 16.19 -5.63 -9.93
CA ASP A 54 17.61 -5.33 -10.10
C ASP A 54 18.18 -4.59 -8.91
N SER A 55 19.47 -4.81 -8.63
CA SER A 55 20.17 -4.10 -7.57
C SER A 55 20.68 -2.76 -8.08
N GLY A 56 20.73 -1.79 -7.18
CA GLY A 56 21.19 -0.45 -7.49
C GLY A 56 20.05 0.57 -7.51
N THR A 57 20.37 1.76 -7.98
CA THR A 57 19.39 2.84 -8.15
C THR A 57 18.84 2.78 -9.56
N HIS A 58 17.54 2.61 -9.68
CA HIS A 58 16.84 2.52 -10.96
C HIS A 58 15.57 3.34 -10.93
N ASP A 59 15.08 3.68 -12.11
CA ASP A 59 13.85 4.44 -12.26
C ASP A 59 12.62 3.57 -11.99
N VAL A 60 11.67 4.16 -11.27
CA VAL A 60 10.27 3.70 -11.24
C VAL A 60 9.50 4.59 -12.20
N VAL A 61 8.90 3.99 -13.23
CA VAL A 61 8.08 4.72 -14.20
C VAL A 61 6.62 4.32 -14.00
N ILE A 62 5.76 5.30 -13.80
CA ILE A 62 4.32 5.13 -13.67
C ILE A 62 3.66 5.67 -14.93
N SER A 63 2.88 4.83 -15.60
CA SER A 63 2.15 5.16 -16.82
C SER A 63 0.72 5.55 -16.50
N ALA A 64 0.23 6.62 -17.12
CA ALA A 64 -1.14 7.08 -16.98
C ALA A 64 -1.75 7.36 -18.37
N ASN A 65 -3.06 7.17 -18.49
CA ASN A 65 -3.82 7.46 -19.72
C ASN A 65 -4.39 8.90 -19.76
N ALA A 66 -4.20 9.65 -18.69
CA ALA A 66 -4.65 11.03 -18.56
C ALA A 66 -3.68 11.83 -17.69
N SER A 67 -3.84 13.14 -17.66
CA SER A 67 -3.12 14.00 -16.73
C SER A 67 -3.61 13.76 -15.31
N CYS A 68 -2.75 13.28 -14.44
CA CYS A 68 -3.03 12.97 -13.04
C CYS A 68 -2.02 13.67 -12.13
N ILE A 69 -2.44 13.94 -10.91
CA ILE A 69 -1.51 14.17 -9.79
C ILE A 69 -1.19 12.78 -9.23
N VAL A 70 0.10 12.43 -9.17
CA VAL A 70 0.53 11.10 -8.73
C VAL A 70 1.46 11.25 -7.53
N TYR A 71 1.15 10.50 -6.48
CA TYR A 71 2.04 10.26 -5.35
C TYR A 71 2.40 8.78 -5.33
N ALA A 72 3.67 8.47 -5.10
CA ALA A 72 4.12 7.09 -5.11
C ALA A 72 5.16 6.83 -4.04
N VAL A 73 5.13 5.60 -3.51
CA VAL A 73 6.08 5.10 -2.52
C VAL A 73 6.54 3.72 -2.94
N ALA A 74 7.85 3.55 -3.11
CA ALA A 74 8.47 2.26 -3.36
C ALA A 74 9.22 1.77 -2.12
N VAL A 75 9.01 0.51 -1.74
CA VAL A 75 9.71 -0.17 -0.64
C VAL A 75 10.26 -1.49 -1.16
N THR A 76 11.50 -1.79 -0.81
CA THR A 76 12.13 -3.06 -1.17
C THR A 76 12.36 -3.93 0.06
N TYR A 77 12.13 -5.22 -0.11
CA TYR A 77 12.35 -6.26 0.91
C TYR A 77 13.38 -7.26 0.42
N SER A 78 14.21 -7.78 1.32
CA SER A 78 15.14 -8.86 1.06
C SER A 78 14.77 -10.11 1.88
N GLY A 79 15.24 -11.27 1.47
CA GLY A 79 14.92 -12.52 2.17
C GLY A 79 13.45 -12.94 2.05
N VAL A 80 12.78 -12.58 0.97
CA VAL A 80 11.36 -12.87 0.76
C VAL A 80 11.15 -13.94 -0.29
N LYS A 81 10.04 -14.65 -0.16
CA LYS A 81 9.57 -15.64 -1.11
C LYS A 81 9.41 -15.03 -2.50
N GLN A 82 9.78 -15.76 -3.54
CA GLN A 82 9.80 -15.27 -4.92
C GLN A 82 8.61 -15.75 -5.77
N SER A 83 7.59 -16.30 -5.13
CA SER A 83 6.37 -16.77 -5.81
C SER A 83 5.21 -16.88 -4.82
N GLY A 84 3.97 -16.94 -5.34
CA GLY A 84 2.79 -17.11 -4.50
C GLY A 84 2.49 -15.92 -3.59
N MET A 85 2.84 -14.74 -4.02
CA MET A 85 2.53 -13.48 -3.33
C MET A 85 1.24 -12.87 -3.88
N PRO A 86 0.53 -12.12 -3.02
CA PRO A 86 0.64 -12.07 -1.55
C PRO A 86 0.09 -13.36 -0.93
N ASP A 87 0.63 -13.81 0.21
CA ASP A 87 0.11 -14.98 0.92
C ASP A 87 -1.20 -14.68 1.66
N ALA A 88 -1.43 -13.43 2.03
CA ALA A 88 -2.72 -12.88 2.44
C ALA A 88 -2.81 -11.44 1.98
N SER A 89 -3.95 -11.03 1.45
CA SER A 89 -4.19 -9.67 0.99
C SER A 89 -5.63 -9.25 1.28
N GLY A 90 -5.85 -7.96 1.33
CA GLY A 90 -7.19 -7.42 1.49
C GLY A 90 -7.24 -5.94 1.17
N VAL A 91 -8.45 -5.43 1.04
CA VAL A 91 -8.75 -4.03 0.80
C VAL A 91 -9.62 -3.52 1.93
N GLY A 92 -9.21 -2.44 2.53
CA GLY A 92 -10.00 -1.72 3.50
C GLY A 92 -10.62 -0.50 2.86
N ASN A 93 -11.93 -0.46 2.85
CA ASN A 93 -12.67 0.73 2.47
C ASN A 93 -13.72 1.01 3.53
N PRO A 94 -13.43 1.85 4.50
CA PRO A 94 -14.43 2.26 5.45
C PRO A 94 -15.41 3.18 4.72
N LEU A 95 -16.57 2.68 4.50
CA LEU A 95 -17.64 3.25 3.69
C LEU A 95 -18.36 4.43 4.33
N SER A 96 -17.86 4.98 5.40
CA SER A 96 -18.59 5.99 6.12
C SER A 96 -18.25 7.40 5.63
N ASN A 97 -19.11 7.95 4.81
CA ASN A 97 -19.18 9.38 4.54
C ASN A 97 -19.66 10.21 5.74
N SER A 98 -20.04 9.57 6.83
CA SER A 98 -20.68 10.21 7.98
C SER A 98 -20.01 9.90 9.31
N GLY A 99 -18.95 9.12 9.33
CA GLY A 99 -18.26 8.72 10.54
C GLY A 99 -16.87 9.32 10.63
N THR A 100 -16.49 9.49 11.86
CA THR A 100 -15.16 9.87 12.26
C THR A 100 -14.33 8.60 12.39
N VAL A 101 -13.50 8.28 11.40
CA VAL A 101 -12.56 7.17 11.52
C VAL A 101 -11.20 7.74 11.90
N THR A 102 -10.77 7.38 13.10
CA THR A 102 -9.45 7.75 13.62
C THR A 102 -8.42 6.65 13.37
N ASP A 103 -8.88 5.42 13.10
CA ASP A 103 -8.04 4.24 13.05
C ASP A 103 -7.97 3.64 11.64
N PHE A 104 -6.81 3.74 11.05
CA PHE A 104 -6.42 3.04 9.83
C PHE A 104 -5.83 1.67 10.19
N GLU A 105 -6.50 0.90 11.01
CA GLU A 105 -6.03 -0.41 11.42
C GLU A 105 -6.63 -1.51 10.54
N ARG A 106 -5.79 -2.46 10.14
CA ARG A 106 -6.21 -3.66 9.41
C ARG A 106 -5.61 -4.90 10.02
N THR A 107 -6.45 -5.94 10.09
CA THR A 107 -6.01 -7.28 10.46
C THR A 107 -5.80 -8.08 9.19
N VAL A 108 -4.60 -8.63 9.04
CA VAL A 108 -4.22 -9.56 7.98
C VAL A 108 -4.07 -10.94 8.60
N VAL A 109 -4.79 -11.92 8.10
CA VAL A 109 -4.61 -13.31 8.51
C VAL A 109 -3.48 -13.90 7.68
N THR A 110 -2.34 -14.15 8.31
CA THR A 110 -1.14 -14.65 7.65
C THR A 110 -1.07 -16.17 7.72
N SER A 111 -0.56 -16.81 6.66
CA SER A 111 -0.46 -18.26 6.53
C SER A 111 0.88 -18.82 7.06
N ALA A 112 1.86 -17.96 7.29
CA ALA A 112 3.20 -18.33 7.75
C ALA A 112 3.69 -17.43 8.88
N PRO A 113 4.63 -17.89 9.70
CA PRO A 113 5.35 -17.02 10.64
C PRO A 113 6.41 -16.18 9.91
N ASN A 114 6.95 -15.20 10.62
CA ASN A 114 8.01 -14.30 10.16
C ASN A 114 7.66 -13.49 8.90
N VAL A 115 6.37 -13.30 8.63
CA VAL A 115 5.91 -12.47 7.53
C VAL A 115 6.05 -10.98 7.86
N TRP A 116 6.20 -10.18 6.82
CA TRP A 116 5.98 -8.74 6.87
C TRP A 116 4.58 -8.42 6.40
N LEU A 117 3.97 -7.41 7.01
CA LEU A 117 2.75 -6.79 6.49
C LEU A 117 3.13 -5.49 5.80
N PHE A 118 2.48 -5.20 4.69
CA PHE A 118 2.58 -3.93 3.99
C PHE A 118 1.19 -3.32 3.84
N MET A 119 1.11 -2.02 3.97
CA MET A 119 -0.15 -1.28 3.80
C MET A 119 0.14 0.09 3.20
N CYS A 120 -0.63 0.46 2.19
CA CYS A 120 -0.77 1.83 1.75
C CYS A 120 -2.21 2.30 1.95
N GLY A 121 -2.39 3.57 2.24
CA GLY A 121 -3.69 4.18 2.43
C GLY A 121 -3.74 5.60 1.88
N VAL A 122 -4.93 5.97 1.41
CA VAL A 122 -5.26 7.31 0.92
C VAL A 122 -6.33 7.88 1.85
N PRO A 123 -6.04 8.93 2.62
CA PRO A 123 -7.04 9.61 3.41
C PRO A 123 -7.83 10.58 2.54
N GLY A 124 -9.13 10.71 2.81
CA GLY A 124 -10.01 11.69 2.18
C GLY A 124 -9.91 13.11 2.75
N GLY A 125 -8.81 13.43 3.41
CA GLY A 125 -8.54 14.73 4.02
C GLY A 125 -7.18 14.76 4.70
N GLY A 126 -6.73 15.93 5.07
CA GLY A 126 -5.42 16.13 5.69
C GLY A 126 -5.36 15.63 7.14
N GLY A 127 -4.21 15.14 7.52
CA GLY A 127 -3.89 14.73 8.90
C GLY A 127 -2.48 14.18 8.96
N ILE A 128 -1.90 14.19 10.14
CA ILE A 128 -0.63 13.52 10.40
C ILE A 128 -0.96 12.14 10.94
N ALA A 129 -0.43 11.10 10.32
CA ALA A 129 -0.57 9.73 10.80
C ALA A 129 0.42 9.45 11.92
N THR A 130 -0.04 8.73 12.95
CA THR A 130 0.81 8.17 14.00
C THR A 130 0.76 6.65 13.89
N ALA A 131 1.90 6.02 13.65
CA ALA A 131 1.99 4.58 13.51
C ALA A 131 1.48 3.85 14.76
N LEU A 132 0.70 2.79 14.56
CA LEU A 132 0.35 1.86 15.64
C LEU A 132 1.59 1.06 16.07
N SER A 133 1.51 0.50 17.28
CA SER A 133 2.59 -0.34 17.83
C SER A 133 2.97 -1.45 16.83
N GLY A 134 4.26 -1.57 16.54
CA GLY A 134 4.80 -2.53 15.60
C GLY A 134 4.60 -2.20 14.11
N THR A 135 4.06 -1.03 13.80
CA THR A 135 4.02 -0.48 12.43
C THR A 135 5.09 0.61 12.28
N THR A 136 5.77 0.60 11.15
CA THR A 136 6.69 1.65 10.74
C THR A 136 6.11 2.38 9.53
N LEU A 137 5.84 3.67 9.66
CA LEU A 137 5.50 4.50 8.49
C LEU A 137 6.75 4.68 7.64
N ARG A 138 6.72 4.19 6.41
CA ARG A 138 7.83 4.30 5.45
C ARG A 138 7.80 5.64 4.72
N HIS A 139 6.61 6.11 4.44
CA HIS A 139 6.40 7.41 3.83
C HIS A 139 5.02 7.96 4.15
N GLN A 140 4.95 9.29 4.23
CA GLN A 140 3.72 10.03 4.46
C GLN A 140 3.73 11.29 3.59
N VAL A 141 2.81 11.38 2.65
CA VAL A 141 2.46 12.62 1.97
C VAL A 141 1.15 13.11 2.58
N THR A 142 1.23 14.11 3.43
CA THR A 142 0.09 14.61 4.21
C THR A 142 -1.13 14.86 3.33
N GLY A 143 -2.24 14.24 3.68
CA GLY A 143 -3.51 14.37 2.96
C GLY A 143 -3.65 13.50 1.71
N ASN A 144 -2.60 12.78 1.31
CA ASN A 144 -2.58 11.99 0.08
C ASN A 144 -2.22 10.52 0.35
N LEU A 145 -0.96 10.15 0.30
CA LEU A 145 -0.53 8.76 0.38
C LEU A 145 0.25 8.49 1.67
N TYR A 146 -0.15 7.45 2.39
CA TYR A 146 0.58 6.90 3.53
C TYR A 146 0.91 5.44 3.24
N CYS A 147 2.17 5.06 3.39
CA CYS A 147 2.58 3.67 3.28
C CYS A 147 3.44 3.28 4.48
N GLY A 148 3.23 2.07 4.96
CA GLY A 148 3.97 1.53 6.09
C GLY A 148 4.06 0.02 6.05
N ASP A 149 4.88 -0.52 6.92
CA ASP A 149 5.01 -1.95 7.12
C ASP A 149 5.05 -2.32 8.60
N ALA A 150 4.82 -3.58 8.88
CA ALA A 150 4.89 -4.14 10.22
C ALA A 150 5.46 -5.56 10.17
N GLY A 151 6.52 -5.81 10.94
CA GLY A 151 7.10 -7.14 10.97
C GLY A 151 8.56 -7.18 11.42
N PRO A 152 9.17 -8.38 11.38
CA PRO A 152 8.49 -9.65 11.06
C PRO A 152 7.49 -10.06 12.14
N LYS A 153 6.36 -10.65 11.77
CA LYS A 153 5.35 -11.19 12.68
C LYS A 153 5.72 -12.62 13.05
N ALA A 154 5.98 -12.86 14.31
CA ALA A 154 6.54 -14.12 14.79
C ALA A 154 5.61 -15.34 14.60
N THR A 155 4.30 -15.13 14.52
CA THR A 155 3.30 -16.20 14.40
C THR A 155 2.41 -16.00 13.19
N ALA A 156 1.98 -17.13 12.60
CA ALA A 156 0.88 -17.13 11.66
C ALA A 156 -0.45 -16.82 12.37
N GLY A 157 -1.42 -16.34 11.62
CA GLY A 157 -2.74 -15.97 12.13
C GLY A 157 -3.05 -14.47 11.99
N PRO A 158 -3.98 -13.95 12.79
CA PRO A 158 -4.36 -12.54 12.73
C PRO A 158 -3.23 -11.63 13.24
N ASN A 159 -2.77 -10.75 12.38
CA ASN A 159 -1.74 -9.77 12.67
C ASN A 159 -2.23 -8.39 12.23
N THR A 160 -1.94 -7.35 12.99
CA THR A 160 -2.38 -5.99 12.69
C THR A 160 -1.27 -5.13 12.12
N ILE A 161 -1.69 -4.19 11.26
CA ILE A 161 -0.90 -3.10 10.71
C ILE A 161 -1.78 -1.86 10.62
N GLY A 162 -1.23 -0.68 10.80
CA GLY A 162 -1.97 0.55 10.62
C GLY A 162 -1.39 1.74 11.36
N TRP A 163 -2.17 2.78 11.37
CA TRP A 163 -1.89 4.05 12.05
C TRP A 163 -3.18 4.72 12.49
N THR A 164 -3.06 5.66 13.42
CA THR A 164 -4.13 6.58 13.80
C THR A 164 -3.94 7.91 13.11
N MET A 165 -5.02 8.62 12.85
CA MET A 165 -5.01 9.97 12.30
C MET A 165 -6.28 10.71 12.69
N THR A 166 -6.34 12.01 12.40
CA THR A 166 -7.61 12.74 12.52
C THR A 166 -8.65 12.13 11.59
N SER A 167 -9.84 12.11 12.07
CA SER A 167 -11.03 11.55 11.48
C SER A 167 -11.30 11.99 10.04
N VAL A 168 -11.11 11.07 9.11
CA VAL A 168 -11.34 11.28 7.67
C VAL A 168 -11.82 9.98 7.03
N PRO A 169 -12.56 10.04 5.92
CA PRO A 169 -12.73 8.89 5.06
C PRO A 169 -11.36 8.38 4.59
N TRP A 170 -11.21 7.09 4.41
CA TRP A 170 -9.94 6.54 3.94
C TRP A 170 -10.12 5.26 3.11
N LEU A 171 -9.10 4.96 2.34
CA LEU A 171 -8.98 3.77 1.51
C LEU A 171 -7.63 3.14 1.80
N ALA A 172 -7.56 1.83 1.93
CA ALA A 172 -6.28 1.14 2.10
C ALA A 172 -6.20 -0.14 1.30
N ASN A 173 -4.99 -0.44 0.83
CA ASN A 173 -4.59 -1.74 0.32
C ASN A 173 -3.51 -2.31 1.24
N TYR A 174 -3.65 -3.58 1.61
CA TYR A 174 -2.75 -4.23 2.56
C TYR A 174 -2.61 -5.72 2.25
N PHE A 175 -1.44 -6.29 2.51
CA PHE A 175 -1.14 -7.69 2.27
C PHE A 175 0.07 -8.15 3.10
N SER A 176 0.33 -9.44 3.08
CA SER A 176 1.50 -10.02 3.73
C SER A 176 2.57 -10.43 2.72
N ILE A 177 3.80 -10.43 3.20
CA ILE A 177 5.01 -10.76 2.46
C ILE A 177 5.69 -11.91 3.19
N ALA A 178 5.64 -13.11 2.60
CA ALA A 178 6.23 -14.29 3.20
C ALA A 178 7.76 -14.29 3.12
N PRO A 179 8.47 -14.83 4.13
CA PRO A 179 9.90 -15.02 4.06
C PRO A 179 10.28 -16.05 3.00
N ALA A 180 11.51 -15.95 2.49
CA ALA A 180 12.10 -17.04 1.71
C ALA A 180 12.26 -18.27 2.61
N ASN A 181 12.01 -19.44 2.04
CA ASN A 181 12.29 -20.71 2.69
C ASN A 181 13.79 -20.98 2.68
#